data_5f65b57eaa46e95367de200dc72b06dc
#
_entry.id   5f65b57eaa46e95367de200dc72b06dc
#
_cell.length_a   1.000
_cell.length_b   1.000
_cell.length_c   1.000
_cell.angle_alpha   90.00
_cell.angle_beta   90.00
_cell.angle_gamma   90.00
#
_symmetry.space_group_name_H-M   'P 1'
#
loop_
_entity.id
_entity.type
_entity.pdbx_description
1 polymer ?
#
loop_
_entity_poly.entity_id
_entity_poly.type
_entity_poly.pdbx_seq_one_letter_code
_entity_poly.pdbx_strand_id
1 'polypeptide(L)'
;GEGELKELKAALIEKGLLINSGKGLDGLNFNEAFEKISDLAKKNNFGSKKVNYRLKNWGISRQRKWGAPIPMMINTENSSDVIPFSDLKEEEINSEILIKNGKQYIKEKDTFDTFLESSWYFARFASYNSSDKIFNDEVDHWLPVDQYIGGIEHAILHLLYARFFSKALNDLGLVKFREPFKKLLCQGMVLKDGSKMSKSKGNTVNPQELI
;
A
#
# COMPACT_ATOMS: atom_id res chain seq x y z
N GLY A 1 -42.24 9.70 -2.10
CA GLY A 1 -43.30 10.40 -2.79
C GLY A 1 -44.31 9.42 -3.33
N GLU A 2 -45.58 9.69 -3.09
CA GLU A 2 -46.70 9.00 -3.72
C GLU A 2 -46.72 9.45 -5.20
N GLY A 3 -45.97 8.75 -6.01
CA GLY A 3 -46.01 8.86 -7.45
C GLY A 3 -46.15 7.45 -8.03
N GLU A 4 -46.96 7.32 -9.08
CA GLU A 4 -47.09 6.09 -9.86
C GLU A 4 -45.68 5.49 -10.06
N LEU A 5 -45.54 4.19 -9.79
CA LEU A 5 -44.35 3.41 -10.12
C LEU A 5 -44.11 3.47 -11.62
N LYS A 6 -43.45 4.51 -12.10
CA LYS A 6 -42.92 4.55 -13.48
C LYS A 6 -41.93 3.40 -13.59
N GLU A 7 -42.06 2.61 -14.65
CA GLU A 7 -41.07 1.58 -14.99
C GLU A 7 -39.66 2.16 -14.87
N LEU A 8 -38.90 1.69 -13.87
CA LEU A 8 -37.53 2.14 -13.66
C LEU A 8 -36.66 1.51 -14.75
N LYS A 9 -36.24 2.32 -15.70
CA LYS A 9 -35.30 1.89 -16.77
C LYS A 9 -33.85 1.76 -16.26
N ALA A 10 -33.56 2.22 -15.05
CA ALA A 10 -32.24 2.14 -14.42
C ALA A 10 -32.38 2.07 -12.89
N ALA A 11 -31.33 1.59 -12.19
CA ALA A 11 -31.30 1.59 -10.74
C ALA A 11 -31.33 3.00 -10.20
N LEU A 12 -32.10 3.24 -9.12
CA LEU A 12 -32.06 4.49 -8.36
C LEU A 12 -30.73 4.56 -7.58
N ILE A 13 -29.93 5.56 -7.87
CA ILE A 13 -28.64 5.81 -7.19
C ILE A 13 -28.76 6.93 -6.14
N GLU A 14 -29.83 7.71 -6.17
CA GLU A 14 -30.07 8.77 -5.19
C GLU A 14 -30.56 8.19 -3.86
N LYS A 15 -30.01 8.71 -2.78
CA LYS A 15 -30.35 8.29 -1.43
C LYS A 15 -31.47 9.14 -0.89
N GLY A 16 -32.66 8.55 -0.77
CA GLY A 16 -33.83 9.18 -0.20
C GLY A 16 -34.01 8.88 1.31
N LEU A 17 -35.19 9.25 1.84
CA LEU A 17 -35.65 8.84 3.15
C LEU A 17 -36.35 7.48 3.05
N LEU A 18 -36.19 6.65 4.07
CA LEU A 18 -36.90 5.37 4.16
C LEU A 18 -38.39 5.58 4.45
N ILE A 19 -39.24 4.83 3.75
CA ILE A 19 -40.68 4.78 3.96
C ILE A 19 -41.12 3.32 3.94
N ASN A 20 -42.16 2.98 4.69
CA ASN A 20 -42.71 1.62 4.79
C ASN A 20 -41.65 0.54 5.14
N SER A 21 -40.66 0.92 5.94
CA SER A 21 -39.51 0.07 6.30
C SER A 21 -39.62 -0.50 7.73
N GLY A 22 -40.75 -0.25 8.40
CA GLY A 22 -41.04 -0.75 9.73
C GLY A 22 -40.72 0.22 10.86
N LYS A 23 -41.14 -0.16 12.07
CA LYS A 23 -41.04 0.71 13.26
C LYS A 23 -39.63 1.17 13.55
N GLY A 24 -39.46 2.49 13.49
CA GLY A 24 -38.23 3.17 13.86
C GLY A 24 -37.21 3.29 12.72
N LEU A 25 -37.54 2.86 11.48
CA LEU A 25 -36.69 3.08 10.29
C LEU A 25 -37.26 4.14 9.37
N ASP A 26 -38.60 4.33 9.40
CA ASP A 26 -39.24 5.33 8.55
C ASP A 26 -38.78 6.75 8.90
N GLY A 27 -38.59 7.55 7.88
CA GLY A 27 -38.09 8.92 7.98
C GLY A 27 -36.56 9.05 8.12
N LEU A 28 -35.84 7.96 8.29
CA LEU A 28 -34.39 7.99 8.40
C LEU A 28 -33.74 8.17 7.02
N ASN A 29 -32.65 8.94 6.99
CA ASN A 29 -31.77 9.00 5.83
C ASN A 29 -30.89 7.73 5.77
N PHE A 30 -30.15 7.57 4.69
CA PHE A 30 -29.30 6.39 4.44
C PHE A 30 -28.32 6.10 5.58
N ASN A 31 -27.63 7.12 6.11
CA ASN A 31 -26.61 6.92 7.14
C ASN A 31 -27.23 6.53 8.47
N GLU A 32 -28.30 7.22 8.86
CA GLU A 32 -29.04 6.92 10.09
C GLU A 32 -29.63 5.50 10.07
N ALA A 33 -30.23 5.14 8.92
CA ALA A 33 -30.78 3.80 8.72
C ALA A 33 -29.69 2.72 8.76
N PHE A 34 -28.54 2.95 8.11
CA PHE A 34 -27.41 2.03 8.10
C PHE A 34 -26.88 1.77 9.52
N GLU A 35 -26.70 2.81 10.33
CA GLU A 35 -26.28 2.66 11.73
C GLU A 35 -27.30 1.83 12.52
N LYS A 36 -28.57 2.20 12.45
CA LYS A 36 -29.63 1.56 13.20
C LYS A 36 -29.84 0.10 12.81
N ILE A 37 -29.81 -0.22 11.51
CA ILE A 37 -29.90 -1.61 11.04
C ILE A 37 -28.67 -2.41 11.46
N SER A 38 -27.49 -1.80 11.43
CA SER A 38 -26.25 -2.45 11.87
C SER A 38 -26.28 -2.80 13.37
N ASP A 39 -26.79 -1.90 14.18
CA ASP A 39 -26.97 -2.12 15.63
C ASP A 39 -28.00 -3.21 15.91
N LEU A 40 -29.11 -3.22 15.18
CA LEU A 40 -30.12 -4.28 15.27
C LEU A 40 -29.55 -5.64 14.87
N ALA A 41 -28.77 -5.70 13.79
CA ALA A 41 -28.13 -6.93 13.33
C ALA A 41 -27.15 -7.46 14.37
N LYS A 42 -26.34 -6.59 14.96
CA LYS A 42 -25.39 -6.95 16.02
C LYS A 42 -26.11 -7.42 17.28
N LYS A 43 -27.15 -6.70 17.72
CA LYS A 43 -27.94 -7.04 18.92
C LYS A 43 -28.63 -8.40 18.82
N ASN A 44 -29.07 -8.77 17.62
CA ASN A 44 -29.80 -10.03 17.37
C ASN A 44 -28.86 -11.13 16.83
N ASN A 45 -27.54 -10.92 16.79
CA ASN A 45 -26.54 -11.85 16.24
C ASN A 45 -26.77 -12.26 14.76
N PHE A 46 -27.39 -11.38 13.95
CA PHE A 46 -27.60 -11.63 12.51
C PHE A 46 -26.40 -11.21 11.68
N GLY A 47 -25.53 -10.35 12.21
CA GLY A 47 -24.36 -9.85 11.50
C GLY A 47 -23.69 -8.67 12.19
N SER A 48 -22.67 -8.13 11.54
CA SER A 48 -21.92 -6.97 12.01
C SER A 48 -21.42 -6.14 10.83
N LYS A 49 -21.09 -4.88 11.10
CA LYS A 49 -20.40 -4.04 10.09
C LYS A 49 -19.08 -4.69 9.72
N LYS A 50 -18.81 -4.72 8.43
CA LYS A 50 -17.53 -5.14 7.88
C LYS A 50 -16.99 -4.08 6.92
N VAL A 51 -15.74 -3.70 7.09
CA VAL A 51 -15.03 -2.84 6.15
C VAL A 51 -14.37 -3.73 5.10
N ASN A 52 -14.75 -3.55 3.84
CA ASN A 52 -14.10 -4.21 2.73
C ASN A 52 -13.25 -3.17 1.99
N TYR A 53 -11.96 -3.44 1.88
CA TYR A 53 -11.05 -2.59 1.11
C TYR A 53 -11.13 -2.96 -0.37
N ARG A 54 -11.17 -1.94 -1.23
CA ARG A 54 -11.14 -2.12 -2.70
C ARG A 54 -9.73 -2.28 -3.26
N LEU A 55 -8.74 -2.37 -2.39
CA LEU A 55 -7.36 -2.58 -2.77
C LEU A 55 -7.17 -4.08 -3.06
N LYS A 56 -6.73 -4.42 -4.27
CA LYS A 56 -6.33 -5.79 -4.63
C LYS A 56 -4.93 -6.07 -4.11
N ASN A 57 -4.65 -7.33 -3.80
CA ASN A 57 -3.29 -7.78 -3.55
C ASN A 57 -2.42 -7.52 -4.78
N TRP A 58 -1.16 -7.17 -4.56
CA TRP A 58 -0.17 -7.00 -5.63
C TRP A 58 1.09 -7.80 -5.31
N GLY A 59 1.73 -8.30 -6.37
CA GLY A 59 2.98 -9.03 -6.25
C GLY A 59 4.17 -8.09 -6.03
N ILE A 60 5.04 -8.46 -5.10
CA ILE A 60 6.26 -7.70 -4.77
C ILE A 60 7.52 -8.32 -5.38
N SER A 61 7.45 -9.53 -5.90
CA SER A 61 8.60 -10.24 -6.49
C SER A 61 8.81 -9.86 -7.95
N ARG A 62 10.07 -9.79 -8.36
CA ARG A 62 10.49 -9.47 -9.72
C ARG A 62 11.58 -10.44 -10.17
N GLN A 63 11.39 -11.00 -11.36
CA GLN A 63 12.30 -11.94 -12.02
C GLN A 63 13.38 -11.16 -12.78
N ARG A 64 14.42 -10.75 -12.07
CA ARG A 64 15.52 -9.95 -12.61
C ARG A 64 16.81 -10.21 -11.86
N LYS A 65 17.96 -9.96 -12.49
CA LYS A 65 19.30 -10.22 -11.92
C LYS A 65 19.81 -9.11 -10.97
N TRP A 66 19.03 -8.08 -10.70
CA TRP A 66 19.40 -6.94 -9.88
C TRP A 66 18.23 -6.55 -8.96
N GLY A 67 18.49 -5.82 -7.89
CA GLY A 67 17.53 -5.43 -6.87
C GLY A 67 17.82 -6.09 -5.51
N ALA A 68 17.06 -5.72 -4.49
CA ALA A 68 17.19 -6.34 -3.19
C ALA A 68 16.63 -7.76 -3.19
N PRO A 69 17.41 -8.77 -2.76
CA PRO A 69 16.94 -10.16 -2.71
C PRO A 69 15.83 -10.31 -1.66
N ILE A 70 14.89 -11.20 -1.92
CA ILE A 70 13.85 -11.57 -0.96
C ILE A 70 14.46 -12.52 0.06
N PRO A 71 14.48 -12.17 1.37
CA PRO A 71 15.22 -12.91 2.39
C PRO A 71 14.46 -14.15 2.88
N MET A 72 14.24 -15.12 1.98
CA MET A 72 13.44 -16.33 2.21
C MET A 72 14.14 -17.57 1.64
N MET A 73 13.96 -18.70 2.32
CA MET A 73 14.17 -20.04 1.76
C MET A 73 12.82 -20.64 1.41
N ILE A 74 12.68 -21.22 0.23
CA ILE A 74 11.43 -21.77 -0.30
C ILE A 74 11.56 -23.30 -0.42
N ASN A 75 10.56 -24.02 0.08
CA ASN A 75 10.49 -25.46 -0.07
C ASN A 75 10.33 -25.86 -1.52
N THR A 76 11.14 -26.80 -1.99
CA THR A 76 11.16 -27.25 -3.39
C THR A 76 9.91 -27.99 -3.84
N GLU A 77 9.13 -28.55 -2.89
CA GLU A 77 7.92 -29.31 -3.16
C GLU A 77 6.64 -28.49 -2.88
N ASN A 78 6.75 -27.45 -2.03
CA ASN A 78 5.61 -26.61 -1.65
C ASN A 78 6.06 -25.16 -1.48
N SER A 79 5.80 -24.32 -2.47
CA SER A 79 6.19 -22.91 -2.46
C SER A 79 5.50 -22.04 -1.38
N SER A 80 4.46 -22.55 -0.73
CA SER A 80 3.84 -21.88 0.42
C SER A 80 4.54 -22.19 1.76
N ASP A 81 5.43 -23.19 1.78
CA ASP A 81 6.24 -23.54 2.95
C ASP A 81 7.59 -22.82 2.82
N VAL A 82 7.73 -21.71 3.54
CA VAL A 82 8.87 -20.80 3.46
C VAL A 82 9.52 -20.61 4.83
N ILE A 83 10.82 -20.34 4.85
CA ILE A 83 11.55 -20.00 6.06
C ILE A 83 12.21 -18.63 5.86
N PRO A 84 11.84 -17.60 6.64
CA PRO A 84 12.50 -16.30 6.58
C PRO A 84 13.93 -16.39 7.11
N PHE A 85 14.83 -15.59 6.59
CA PHE A 85 16.23 -15.55 7.03
C PHE A 85 16.37 -15.17 8.51
N SER A 86 15.42 -14.45 9.08
CA SER A 86 15.38 -14.15 10.52
C SER A 86 15.36 -15.40 11.41
N ASP A 87 14.87 -16.52 10.90
CA ASP A 87 14.71 -17.80 11.62
C ASP A 87 15.87 -18.77 11.36
N LEU A 88 16.91 -18.30 10.69
CA LEU A 88 18.07 -19.08 10.26
C LEU A 88 19.36 -18.53 10.88
N LYS A 89 20.34 -19.42 11.03
CA LYS A 89 21.71 -19.04 11.37
C LYS A 89 22.44 -18.52 10.13
N GLU A 90 23.49 -17.77 10.33
CA GLU A 90 24.31 -17.19 9.26
C GLU A 90 24.84 -18.25 8.27
N GLU A 91 25.24 -19.39 8.76
CA GLU A 91 25.71 -20.53 7.95
C GLU A 91 24.60 -21.07 7.03
N GLU A 92 23.37 -21.16 7.55
CA GLU A 92 22.18 -21.60 6.81
C GLU A 92 21.77 -20.56 5.75
N ILE A 93 21.86 -19.26 6.07
CA ILE A 93 21.58 -18.15 5.13
C ILE A 93 22.57 -18.15 3.97
N ASN A 94 23.85 -18.49 4.23
CA ASN A 94 24.89 -18.50 3.21
C ASN A 94 24.83 -19.74 2.30
N SER A 95 24.02 -20.73 2.63
CA SER A 95 23.80 -21.93 1.80
C SER A 95 22.78 -21.68 0.70
N GLU A 96 23.03 -22.19 -0.50
CA GLU A 96 22.05 -22.18 -1.60
C GLU A 96 20.92 -23.21 -1.38
N ILE A 97 21.20 -24.28 -0.64
CA ILE A 97 20.28 -25.36 -0.34
C ILE A 97 20.31 -25.63 1.15
N LEU A 98 19.16 -25.68 1.78
CA LEU A 98 18.97 -26.02 3.18
C LEU A 98 18.13 -27.30 3.31
N ILE A 99 18.59 -28.27 4.11
CA ILE A 99 17.80 -29.44 4.51
C ILE A 99 17.35 -29.22 5.96
N LYS A 100 16.03 -29.09 6.17
CA LYS A 100 15.47 -28.90 7.51
C LYS A 100 14.21 -29.76 7.68
N ASN A 101 14.19 -30.57 8.76
CA ASN A 101 13.08 -31.49 9.05
C ASN A 101 12.77 -32.46 7.89
N GLY A 102 13.81 -32.96 7.18
CA GLY A 102 13.64 -33.85 6.04
C GLY A 102 13.14 -33.23 4.76
N LYS A 103 12.95 -31.88 4.72
CA LYS A 103 12.54 -31.14 3.57
C LYS A 103 13.68 -30.31 2.99
N GLN A 104 13.67 -30.14 1.67
CA GLN A 104 14.66 -29.35 0.97
C GLN A 104 14.11 -27.94 0.66
N TYR A 105 14.89 -26.92 0.99
CA TYR A 105 14.61 -25.52 0.72
C TYR A 105 15.73 -24.93 -0.12
N ILE A 106 15.39 -24.04 -1.02
CA ILE A 106 16.32 -23.26 -1.84
C ILE A 106 16.13 -21.78 -1.57
N LYS A 107 17.21 -21.01 -1.70
CA LYS A 107 17.17 -19.55 -1.57
C LYS A 107 16.28 -18.97 -2.65
N GLU A 108 15.39 -18.01 -2.27
CA GLU A 108 14.62 -17.25 -3.24
C GLU A 108 15.54 -16.47 -4.19
N LYS A 109 15.28 -16.56 -5.48
CA LYS A 109 16.08 -15.90 -6.53
C LYS A 109 15.46 -14.61 -7.05
N ASP A 110 14.16 -14.42 -6.79
CA ASP A 110 13.47 -13.19 -7.14
C ASP A 110 13.95 -12.03 -6.25
N THR A 111 13.80 -10.84 -6.76
CA THR A 111 14.12 -9.60 -6.03
C THR A 111 12.86 -8.84 -5.71
N PHE A 112 12.92 -7.98 -4.70
CA PHE A 112 11.84 -7.06 -4.41
C PHE A 112 11.61 -6.06 -5.53
N ASP A 113 10.36 -5.63 -5.71
CA ASP A 113 10.01 -4.47 -6.51
C ASP A 113 10.79 -3.24 -6.07
N THR A 114 11.25 -2.43 -7.03
CA THR A 114 12.04 -1.21 -6.76
C THR A 114 11.34 -0.26 -5.79
N PHE A 115 10.00 -0.14 -5.86
CA PHE A 115 9.25 0.74 -4.99
C PHE A 115 9.16 0.23 -3.55
N LEU A 116 9.38 -1.07 -3.29
CA LEU A 116 9.52 -1.58 -1.94
C LEU A 116 10.80 -1.02 -1.28
N GLU A 117 11.92 -1.05 -1.98
CA GLU A 117 13.19 -0.53 -1.48
C GLU A 117 13.16 0.98 -1.28
N SER A 118 12.59 1.72 -2.24
CA SER A 118 12.48 3.18 -2.14
C SER A 118 11.38 3.66 -1.19
N SER A 119 10.60 2.77 -0.62
CA SER A 119 9.44 3.11 0.22
C SER A 119 9.82 3.81 1.54
N TRP A 120 11.03 3.64 2.01
CA TRP A 120 11.49 4.12 3.31
C TRP A 120 12.79 4.94 3.26
N TYR A 121 13.28 5.27 2.06
CA TYR A 121 14.57 5.97 1.88
C TYR A 121 14.68 7.28 2.67
N PHE A 122 13.57 8.05 2.75
CA PHE A 122 13.52 9.32 3.48
C PHE A 122 13.75 9.14 4.98
N ALA A 123 13.29 8.02 5.56
CA ALA A 123 13.55 7.67 6.95
C ALA A 123 15.03 7.31 7.17
N ARG A 124 15.63 6.57 6.23
CA ARG A 124 17.06 6.27 6.30
C ARG A 124 17.92 7.53 6.15
N PHE A 125 17.52 8.48 5.31
CA PHE A 125 18.20 9.77 5.19
C PHE A 125 18.19 10.57 6.50
N ALA A 126 17.07 10.56 7.23
CA ALA A 126 16.98 11.17 8.54
C ALA A 126 17.89 10.49 9.59
N SER A 127 18.32 9.25 9.34
CA SER A 127 19.18 8.44 10.22
C SER A 127 20.47 8.01 9.52
N TYR A 128 21.03 8.82 8.63
CA TYR A 128 22.16 8.46 7.76
C TYR A 128 23.41 8.00 8.54
N ASN A 129 23.65 8.53 9.73
CA ASN A 129 24.77 8.24 10.60
C ASN A 129 24.56 7.03 11.54
N SER A 130 23.42 6.37 11.49
CA SER A 130 23.17 5.17 12.28
C SER A 130 23.89 3.97 11.65
N SER A 131 24.82 3.35 12.39
CA SER A 131 25.61 2.21 11.92
C SER A 131 25.14 0.86 12.50
N ASP A 132 24.49 0.88 13.65
CA ASP A 132 24.07 -0.28 14.44
C ASP A 132 22.56 -0.54 14.40
N LYS A 133 21.78 0.43 13.94
CA LYS A 133 20.32 0.36 13.87
C LYS A 133 19.81 0.83 12.51
N ILE A 134 18.62 0.39 12.15
CA ILE A 134 17.92 0.87 10.94
C ILE A 134 17.66 2.37 11.07
N PHE A 135 17.19 2.80 12.24
CA PHE A 135 16.90 4.20 12.58
C PHE A 135 17.48 4.56 13.95
N ASN A 136 17.84 5.83 14.13
CA ASN A 136 18.11 6.48 15.40
C ASN A 136 16.98 7.46 15.74
N ASP A 137 17.08 8.17 16.85
CA ASP A 137 16.03 9.08 17.32
C ASP A 137 15.76 10.28 16.39
N GLU A 138 16.69 10.61 15.49
CA GLU A 138 16.55 11.66 14.48
C GLU A 138 15.38 11.42 13.54
N VAL A 139 15.04 10.14 13.28
CA VAL A 139 13.89 9.79 12.42
C VAL A 139 12.59 10.36 12.97
N ASP A 140 12.37 10.30 14.27
CA ASP A 140 11.15 10.80 14.91
C ASP A 140 11.12 12.33 15.04
N HIS A 141 12.30 12.99 14.98
CA HIS A 141 12.41 14.43 14.96
C HIS A 141 12.07 15.03 13.58
N TRP A 142 12.61 14.43 12.53
CA TRP A 142 12.46 14.96 11.16
C TRP A 142 11.19 14.51 10.44
N LEU A 143 10.58 13.41 10.84
CA LEU A 143 9.43 12.82 10.16
C LEU A 143 8.13 12.95 10.98
N PRO A 144 6.97 12.99 10.28
CA PRO A 144 6.76 12.90 8.85
C PRO A 144 7.26 14.10 8.05
N VAL A 145 7.64 13.91 6.80
CA VAL A 145 8.11 14.96 5.87
C VAL A 145 7.04 16.04 5.71
N ASP A 146 7.41 17.32 5.86
CA ASP A 146 6.45 18.42 5.83
C ASP A 146 5.85 18.63 4.43
N GLN A 147 6.68 18.60 3.39
CA GLN A 147 6.27 18.79 2.00
C GLN A 147 6.96 17.77 1.10
N TYR A 148 6.18 16.96 0.40
CA TYR A 148 6.66 15.99 -0.58
C TYR A 148 6.21 16.38 -1.98
N ILE A 149 7.15 16.40 -2.93
CA ILE A 149 6.90 16.88 -4.29
C ILE A 149 7.23 15.77 -5.28
N GLY A 150 6.30 15.47 -6.18
CA GLY A 150 6.50 14.43 -7.19
C GLY A 150 5.41 14.39 -8.24
N GLY A 151 5.55 13.49 -9.22
CA GLY A 151 4.57 13.27 -10.25
C GLY A 151 3.35 12.51 -9.74
N ILE A 152 2.19 12.76 -10.37
CA ILE A 152 0.94 12.08 -10.01
C ILE A 152 0.99 10.56 -10.24
N GLU A 153 1.83 10.08 -11.14
CA GLU A 153 2.05 8.67 -11.43
C GLU A 153 2.52 7.86 -10.21
N HIS A 154 3.18 8.53 -9.25
CA HIS A 154 3.64 7.87 -8.02
C HIS A 154 2.53 7.57 -7.02
N ALA A 155 1.30 8.07 -7.22
CA ALA A 155 0.17 7.85 -6.31
C ALA A 155 -0.14 6.36 -6.08
N ILE A 156 -0.04 5.54 -7.12
CA ILE A 156 -0.28 4.08 -7.10
C ILE A 156 1.02 3.25 -7.13
N LEU A 157 2.17 3.90 -7.11
CA LEU A 157 3.49 3.28 -7.11
C LEU A 157 4.21 3.61 -5.80
N HIS A 158 5.20 4.49 -5.84
CA HIS A 158 6.01 4.86 -4.67
C HIS A 158 5.20 5.28 -3.45
N LEU A 159 4.17 6.11 -3.60
CA LEU A 159 3.38 6.60 -2.46
C LEU A 159 2.58 5.49 -1.78
N LEU A 160 2.07 4.52 -2.54
CA LEU A 160 1.39 3.36 -1.99
C LEU A 160 2.33 2.55 -1.09
N TYR A 161 3.54 2.24 -1.58
CA TYR A 161 4.54 1.51 -0.83
C TYR A 161 5.05 2.31 0.37
N ALA A 162 5.32 3.61 0.22
CA ALA A 162 5.78 4.47 1.30
C ALA A 162 4.78 4.52 2.47
N ARG A 163 3.49 4.65 2.17
CA ARG A 163 2.43 4.63 3.18
C ARG A 163 2.27 3.27 3.84
N PHE A 164 2.29 2.19 3.06
CA PHE A 164 2.24 0.84 3.59
C PHE A 164 3.42 0.56 4.52
N PHE A 165 4.64 0.87 4.07
CA PHE A 165 5.86 0.63 4.82
C PHE A 165 5.92 1.45 6.11
N SER A 166 5.52 2.73 6.07
CA SER A 166 5.45 3.58 7.26
C SER A 166 4.50 3.01 8.32
N LYS A 167 3.35 2.47 7.90
CA LYS A 167 2.41 1.82 8.83
C LYS A 167 3.01 0.54 9.43
N ALA A 168 3.64 -0.29 8.61
CA ALA A 168 4.30 -1.52 9.07
C ALA A 168 5.45 -1.21 10.05
N LEU A 169 6.30 -0.24 9.75
CA LEU A 169 7.39 0.20 10.64
C LEU A 169 6.85 0.76 11.97
N ASN A 170 5.74 1.50 11.93
CA ASN A 170 5.09 1.99 13.14
C ASN A 170 4.48 0.84 13.97
N ASP A 171 3.81 -0.12 13.33
CA ASP A 171 3.24 -1.29 14.01
C ASP A 171 4.33 -2.18 14.65
N LEU A 172 5.55 -2.18 14.09
CA LEU A 172 6.75 -2.81 14.66
C LEU A 172 7.44 -1.96 15.75
N GLY A 173 6.96 -0.76 16.01
CA GLY A 173 7.54 0.15 17.01
C GLY A 173 8.87 0.81 16.60
N LEU A 174 9.23 0.76 15.32
CA LEU A 174 10.49 1.31 14.80
C LEU A 174 10.43 2.80 14.52
N VAL A 175 9.24 3.36 14.31
CA VAL A 175 8.98 4.79 14.08
C VAL A 175 7.66 5.22 14.74
N LYS A 176 7.49 6.50 15.04
CA LYS A 176 6.27 7.02 15.69
C LYS A 176 5.20 7.49 14.69
N PHE A 177 5.56 7.80 13.47
CA PHE A 177 4.63 8.24 12.44
C PHE A 177 3.97 7.08 11.70
N ARG A 178 2.72 7.26 11.25
CA ARG A 178 1.99 6.29 10.40
C ARG A 178 1.84 6.75 8.95
N GLU A 179 1.89 8.07 8.72
CA GLU A 179 1.87 8.64 7.38
C GLU A 179 3.22 9.31 7.12
N PRO A 180 3.87 9.02 5.98
CA PRO A 180 5.23 9.48 5.72
C PRO A 180 5.32 10.97 5.38
N PHE A 181 4.23 11.54 4.82
CA PHE A 181 4.20 12.90 4.28
C PHE A 181 3.01 13.67 4.84
N LYS A 182 3.22 14.92 5.34
CA LYS A 182 2.15 15.80 5.81
C LYS A 182 1.39 16.43 4.65
N LYS A 183 2.11 16.83 3.59
CA LYS A 183 1.56 17.46 2.39
C LYS A 183 2.21 16.87 1.15
N LEU A 184 1.40 16.67 0.12
CA LEU A 184 1.83 16.20 -1.19
C LEU A 184 1.52 17.27 -2.23
N LEU A 185 2.54 17.70 -2.98
CA LEU A 185 2.39 18.53 -4.17
C LEU A 185 2.63 17.66 -5.39
N CYS A 186 1.56 17.28 -6.09
CA CYS A 186 1.65 16.57 -7.34
C CYS A 186 1.91 17.55 -8.48
N GLN A 187 3.05 17.40 -9.13
CA GLN A 187 3.38 18.13 -10.34
C GLN A 187 2.63 17.55 -11.54
N GLY A 188 2.16 18.42 -12.42
CA GLY A 188 1.66 18.02 -13.74
C GLY A 188 2.77 17.46 -14.62
N MET A 189 2.40 16.76 -15.68
CA MET A 189 3.35 16.27 -16.66
C MET A 189 3.95 17.45 -17.43
N VAL A 190 5.29 17.47 -17.52
CA VAL A 190 5.98 18.42 -18.42
C VAL A 190 5.82 17.91 -19.85
N LEU A 191 5.24 18.75 -20.69
CA LEU A 191 4.94 18.43 -22.09
C LEU A 191 5.86 19.23 -23.02
N LYS A 192 6.23 18.63 -24.13
CA LYS A 192 6.76 19.32 -25.29
C LYS A 192 5.85 19.06 -26.48
N ASP A 193 5.43 20.12 -27.17
CA ASP A 193 4.54 20.04 -28.32
C ASP A 193 3.23 19.26 -28.02
N GLY A 194 2.64 19.50 -26.81
CA GLY A 194 1.41 18.88 -26.36
C GLY A 194 1.51 17.41 -25.98
N SER A 195 2.71 16.81 -25.98
CA SER A 195 2.90 15.41 -25.61
C SER A 195 3.95 15.21 -24.52
N LYS A 196 3.79 14.13 -23.74
CA LYS A 196 4.78 13.73 -22.73
C LYS A 196 6.14 13.51 -23.38
N MET A 197 7.19 14.14 -22.81
CA MET A 197 8.57 13.92 -23.25
C MET A 197 9.01 12.47 -23.05
N SER A 198 9.64 11.91 -24.07
CA SER A 198 10.19 10.55 -24.01
C SER A 198 11.37 10.42 -24.98
N LYS A 199 12.39 9.66 -24.58
CA LYS A 199 13.56 9.35 -25.44
C LYS A 199 13.12 8.64 -26.72
N SER A 200 12.14 7.74 -26.64
CA SER A 200 11.63 6.99 -27.79
C SER A 200 10.92 7.87 -28.83
N LYS A 201 10.35 9.01 -28.39
CA LYS A 201 9.70 9.99 -29.28
C LYS A 201 10.66 11.07 -29.78
N GLY A 202 11.88 11.13 -29.26
CA GLY A 202 12.86 12.16 -29.63
C GLY A 202 12.46 13.59 -29.25
N ASN A 203 11.44 13.76 -28.37
CA ASN A 203 10.91 15.07 -27.98
C ASN A 203 11.41 15.53 -26.59
N THR A 204 12.60 15.11 -26.18
CA THR A 204 13.25 15.58 -24.96
C THR A 204 13.88 16.95 -25.15
N VAL A 205 13.88 17.77 -24.11
CA VAL A 205 14.59 19.05 -24.05
C VAL A 205 15.82 18.87 -23.18
N ASN A 206 16.98 19.26 -23.67
CA ASN A 206 18.20 19.31 -22.88
C ASN A 206 18.11 20.52 -21.94
N PRO A 207 18.24 20.36 -20.60
CA PRO A 207 18.23 21.49 -19.69
C PRO A 207 19.27 22.56 -19.97
N GLN A 208 20.41 22.19 -20.56
CA GLN A 208 21.47 23.14 -20.97
C GLN A 208 21.05 24.09 -22.10
N GLU A 209 20.02 23.76 -22.87
CA GLU A 209 19.48 24.62 -23.92
C GLU A 209 18.52 25.70 -23.34
N LEU A 210 18.23 25.64 -22.05
CA LEU A 210 17.36 26.58 -21.34
C LEU A 210 18.13 27.63 -20.54
N ILE A 211 19.45 27.53 -20.46
CA ILE A 211 20.38 28.43 -19.77
C ILE A 211 21.02 29.31 -20.79
#